data_76bb88acac896ecf136405e02428ad67
#
_entry.id   76bb88acac896ecf136405e02428ad67
#
_cell.length_a   1.000
_cell.length_b   1.000
_cell.length_c   1.000
_cell.angle_alpha   90.00
_cell.angle_beta   90.00
_cell.angle_gamma   90.00
#
_symmetry.space_group_name_H-M   'P 1'
#
loop_
_entity.id
_entity.type
_entity.pdbx_description
1 polymer ?
#
loop_
_entity_poly.entity_id
_entity_poly.type
_entity_poly.pdbx_seq_one_letter_code
_entity_poly.pdbx_strand_id
1 'polypeptide(L)'
;MVKYFLSFIYIFFFNLISYNYSFSYNEDDLQKLLKYNECINCDLSEADLRKINLVGANLEGSNLDKANLWRANLENANLKNCSFVGANLRRVNLQNTNLDNSSFRWAIIRNALMDGATAKNADFRKAGIKKTSFKNVILCNSNMKYGIDNSGCDNND
;
A
#
# COMPACT_ATOMS: atom_id res chain seq x y z
N MET A 1 15.55 -27.01 -42.63
CA MET A 1 15.58 -27.58 -41.25
C MET A 1 16.20 -26.68 -40.17
N VAL A 2 16.64 -25.48 -40.47
CA VAL A 2 17.31 -24.60 -39.48
C VAL A 2 16.33 -23.59 -38.83
N LYS A 3 15.17 -23.31 -39.41
CA LYS A 3 14.21 -22.31 -38.90
C LYS A 3 13.42 -22.73 -37.65
N TYR A 4 13.31 -24.00 -37.36
CA TYR A 4 12.56 -24.48 -36.17
C TYR A 4 13.42 -24.65 -34.92
N PHE A 5 14.75 -24.67 -35.08
CA PHE A 5 15.65 -24.85 -33.94
C PHE A 5 15.80 -23.59 -33.07
N LEU A 6 15.72 -22.41 -33.69
CA LEU A 6 15.79 -21.11 -32.96
C LEU A 6 14.55 -20.81 -32.17
N SER A 7 13.36 -21.28 -32.60
CA SER A 7 12.11 -21.08 -31.88
C SER A 7 12.05 -21.89 -30.58
N PHE A 8 12.60 -23.11 -30.57
CA PHE A 8 12.66 -23.94 -29.36
C PHE A 8 13.64 -23.42 -28.31
N ILE A 9 14.76 -22.85 -28.74
CA ILE A 9 15.74 -22.25 -27.83
C ILE A 9 15.17 -21.01 -27.16
N TYR A 10 14.40 -20.19 -27.90
CA TYR A 10 13.78 -18.97 -27.32
C TYR A 10 12.70 -19.31 -26.27
N ILE A 11 11.88 -20.34 -26.54
CA ILE A 11 10.86 -20.80 -25.58
C ILE A 11 11.51 -21.47 -24.36
N PHE A 12 12.61 -22.18 -24.53
CA PHE A 12 13.34 -22.84 -23.45
C PHE A 12 14.09 -21.83 -22.57
N PHE A 13 14.68 -20.78 -23.14
CA PHE A 13 15.30 -19.68 -22.37
C PHE A 13 14.27 -18.79 -21.67
N PHE A 14 13.10 -18.55 -22.28
CA PHE A 14 12.04 -17.78 -21.65
C PHE A 14 11.46 -18.52 -20.43
N ASN A 15 11.32 -19.84 -20.50
CA ASN A 15 10.88 -20.66 -19.35
C ASN A 15 11.97 -20.82 -18.28
N LEU A 16 13.25 -20.75 -18.60
CA LEU A 16 14.34 -20.82 -17.62
C LEU A 16 14.51 -19.50 -16.84
N ILE A 17 14.16 -18.36 -17.42
CA ILE A 17 14.19 -17.06 -16.75
C ILE A 17 12.99 -16.89 -15.82
N SER A 18 11.85 -17.54 -16.13
CA SER A 18 10.64 -17.50 -15.29
C SER A 18 10.76 -18.31 -13.99
N TYR A 19 11.79 -19.12 -13.82
CA TYR A 19 11.87 -20.09 -12.71
C TYR A 19 12.52 -19.59 -11.43
N ASN A 20 13.00 -18.34 -11.36
CA ASN A 20 13.75 -17.85 -10.19
C ASN A 20 13.28 -16.52 -9.58
N TYR A 21 12.16 -15.95 -10.01
CA TYR A 21 11.57 -14.82 -9.30
C TYR A 21 10.33 -15.31 -8.57
N SER A 22 10.51 -15.77 -7.35
CA SER A 22 9.39 -15.87 -6.41
C SER A 22 8.99 -14.44 -6.03
N PHE A 23 8.06 -13.86 -6.76
CA PHE A 23 7.41 -12.64 -6.30
C PHE A 23 6.64 -12.99 -5.03
N SER A 24 6.77 -12.14 -4.01
CA SER A 24 6.03 -12.30 -2.76
C SER A 24 4.56 -11.89 -2.91
N TYR A 25 4.24 -11.06 -3.92
CA TYR A 25 2.89 -10.60 -4.25
C TYR A 25 2.25 -11.44 -5.34
N ASN A 26 0.92 -11.34 -5.46
CA ASN A 26 0.17 -11.96 -6.55
C ASN A 26 0.27 -11.08 -7.81
N GLU A 27 0.90 -11.59 -8.87
CA GLU A 27 1.08 -10.84 -10.12
C GLU A 27 -0.26 -10.48 -10.78
N ASP A 28 -1.26 -11.36 -10.75
CA ASP A 28 -2.59 -11.09 -11.30
C ASP A 28 -3.28 -9.95 -10.55
N ASP A 29 -3.11 -9.87 -9.23
CA ASP A 29 -3.61 -8.79 -8.40
C ASP A 29 -2.93 -7.46 -8.76
N LEU A 30 -1.62 -7.47 -8.99
CA LEU A 30 -0.92 -6.27 -9.44
C LEU A 30 -1.43 -5.81 -10.81
N GLN A 31 -1.58 -6.71 -11.76
CA GLN A 31 -2.11 -6.39 -13.08
C GLN A 31 -3.55 -5.87 -13.00
N LYS A 32 -4.39 -6.44 -12.12
CA LYS A 32 -5.74 -5.95 -11.84
C LYS A 32 -5.71 -4.51 -11.34
N LEU A 33 -4.87 -4.21 -10.35
CA LEU A 33 -4.70 -2.86 -9.82
C LEU A 33 -4.28 -1.87 -10.93
N LEU A 34 -3.27 -2.22 -11.72
CA LEU A 34 -2.74 -1.35 -12.77
C LEU A 34 -3.76 -1.06 -13.87
N LYS A 35 -4.62 -2.03 -14.17
CA LYS A 35 -5.60 -1.93 -15.25
C LYS A 35 -6.88 -1.20 -14.85
N TYR A 36 -7.36 -1.47 -13.63
CA TYR A 36 -8.69 -1.03 -13.21
C TYR A 36 -8.68 0.02 -12.10
N ASN A 37 -7.49 0.37 -11.57
CA ASN A 37 -7.35 1.21 -10.36
C ASN A 37 -8.16 0.65 -9.16
N GLU A 38 -8.37 -0.68 -9.15
CA GLU A 38 -9.13 -1.39 -8.14
C GLU A 38 -8.50 -2.74 -7.84
N CYS A 39 -8.35 -3.06 -6.53
CA CYS A 39 -7.83 -4.33 -6.08
C CYS A 39 -8.30 -4.61 -4.65
N ILE A 40 -9.56 -5.03 -4.48
CA ILE A 40 -10.14 -5.34 -3.18
C ILE A 40 -9.65 -6.72 -2.72
N ASN A 41 -9.19 -6.82 -1.45
CA ASN A 41 -8.64 -8.03 -0.83
C ASN A 41 -7.47 -8.66 -1.61
N CYS A 42 -6.68 -7.87 -2.30
CA CYS A 42 -5.56 -8.33 -3.09
C CYS A 42 -4.30 -8.55 -2.24
N ASP A 43 -3.41 -9.44 -2.72
CA ASP A 43 -2.07 -9.59 -2.17
C ASP A 43 -1.04 -8.82 -3.01
N LEU A 44 -0.66 -7.66 -2.49
CA LEU A 44 0.35 -6.76 -3.04
C LEU A 44 1.57 -6.66 -2.12
N SER A 45 1.76 -7.68 -1.24
CA SER A 45 2.87 -7.71 -0.30
C SER A 45 4.22 -7.70 -1.01
N GLU A 46 5.15 -6.88 -0.52
CA GLU A 46 6.48 -6.66 -1.10
C GLU A 46 6.49 -6.07 -2.53
N ALA A 47 5.32 -5.73 -3.11
CA ALA A 47 5.25 -5.15 -4.46
C ALA A 47 6.02 -3.83 -4.57
N ASP A 48 6.64 -3.59 -5.72
CA ASP A 48 7.27 -2.32 -6.04
C ASP A 48 6.27 -1.36 -6.69
N LEU A 49 5.66 -0.53 -5.84
CA LEU A 49 4.66 0.47 -6.21
C LEU A 49 5.22 1.90 -6.14
N ARG A 50 6.53 2.05 -6.35
CA ARG A 50 7.19 3.37 -6.28
C ARG A 50 6.66 4.32 -7.34
N LYS A 51 6.35 5.55 -6.91
CA LYS A 51 5.89 6.65 -7.78
C LYS A 51 4.62 6.33 -8.59
N ILE A 52 3.92 5.26 -8.25
CA ILE A 52 2.66 4.90 -8.91
C ILE A 52 1.59 5.96 -8.65
N ASN A 53 0.73 6.20 -9.62
CA ASN A 53 -0.45 7.03 -9.47
C ASN A 53 -1.68 6.15 -9.24
N LEU A 54 -2.20 6.17 -8.03
CA LEU A 54 -3.38 5.41 -7.55
C LEU A 54 -4.42 6.37 -6.94
N VAL A 55 -4.53 7.57 -7.50
CA VAL A 55 -5.55 8.54 -7.07
C VAL A 55 -6.95 7.92 -7.19
N GLY A 56 -7.72 7.96 -6.10
CA GLY A 56 -9.06 7.39 -6.04
C GLY A 56 -9.13 5.87 -6.14
N ALA A 57 -8.01 5.16 -6.04
CA ALA A 57 -7.99 3.70 -6.12
C ALA A 57 -8.80 3.05 -5.00
N ASN A 58 -9.43 1.91 -5.28
CA ASN A 58 -10.06 1.07 -4.28
C ASN A 58 -9.20 -0.16 -3.98
N LEU A 59 -8.56 -0.16 -2.81
CA LEU A 59 -7.66 -1.21 -2.32
C LEU A 59 -8.18 -1.84 -1.02
N GLU A 60 -9.48 -1.66 -0.70
CA GLU A 60 -10.04 -2.12 0.56
C GLU A 60 -9.66 -3.57 0.89
N GLY A 61 -9.21 -3.81 2.12
CA GLY A 61 -8.84 -5.14 2.63
C GLY A 61 -7.53 -5.71 2.07
N SER A 62 -6.81 -4.98 1.24
CA SER A 62 -5.61 -5.52 0.59
C SER A 62 -4.40 -5.59 1.52
N ASN A 63 -3.54 -6.57 1.24
CA ASN A 63 -2.25 -6.75 1.89
C ASN A 63 -1.16 -6.00 1.12
N LEU A 64 -0.59 -4.96 1.74
CA LEU A 64 0.54 -4.17 1.23
C LEU A 64 1.75 -4.28 2.18
N ASP A 65 1.88 -5.38 2.92
CA ASP A 65 2.97 -5.58 3.85
C ASP A 65 4.32 -5.54 3.13
N LYS A 66 5.26 -4.75 3.68
CA LYS A 66 6.58 -4.51 3.11
C LYS A 66 6.59 -3.94 1.68
N ALA A 67 5.44 -3.61 1.10
CA ALA A 67 5.38 -2.97 -0.22
C ALA A 67 6.16 -1.65 -0.24
N ASN A 68 6.74 -1.33 -1.39
CA ASN A 68 7.47 -0.10 -1.58
C ASN A 68 6.61 0.96 -2.28
N LEU A 69 6.01 1.84 -1.51
CA LEU A 69 5.13 2.93 -1.95
C LEU A 69 5.85 4.29 -1.96
N TRP A 70 7.19 4.29 -2.09
CA TRP A 70 7.96 5.52 -2.09
C TRP A 70 7.48 6.50 -3.17
N ARG A 71 7.03 7.69 -2.75
CA ARG A 71 6.45 8.73 -3.62
C ARG A 71 5.20 8.30 -4.41
N ALA A 72 4.51 7.25 -4.01
CA ALA A 72 3.23 6.90 -4.60
C ALA A 72 2.18 7.99 -4.31
N ASN A 73 1.23 8.16 -5.21
CA ASN A 73 0.09 9.05 -5.01
C ASN A 73 -1.18 8.20 -4.81
N LEU A 74 -1.71 8.21 -3.60
CA LEU A 74 -2.91 7.51 -3.16
C LEU A 74 -4.01 8.49 -2.73
N GLU A 75 -3.94 9.73 -3.17
CA GLU A 75 -4.93 10.76 -2.83
C GLU A 75 -6.35 10.28 -3.12
N ASN A 76 -7.28 10.50 -2.19
CA ASN A 76 -8.68 10.07 -2.26
C ASN A 76 -8.89 8.55 -2.37
N ALA A 77 -7.88 7.71 -2.16
CA ALA A 77 -8.01 6.26 -2.25
C ALA A 77 -8.81 5.68 -1.07
N ASN A 78 -9.49 4.54 -1.29
CA ASN A 78 -10.05 3.71 -0.24
C ASN A 78 -9.03 2.64 0.15
N LEU A 79 -8.43 2.80 1.35
CA LEU A 79 -7.42 1.91 1.95
C LEU A 79 -7.92 1.30 3.26
N LYS A 80 -9.25 1.29 3.46
CA LYS A 80 -9.90 0.72 4.64
C LYS A 80 -9.52 -0.75 4.81
N ASN A 81 -9.27 -1.17 6.03
CA ASN A 81 -8.91 -2.53 6.38
C ASN A 81 -7.58 -3.03 5.75
N CYS A 82 -6.76 -2.17 5.17
CA CYS A 82 -5.49 -2.57 4.55
C CYS A 82 -4.41 -2.88 5.58
N SER A 83 -3.49 -3.77 5.21
CA SER A 83 -2.24 -3.98 5.95
C SER A 83 -1.07 -3.33 5.23
N PHE A 84 -0.29 -2.50 5.96
CA PHE A 84 0.95 -1.86 5.53
C PHE A 84 2.10 -2.21 6.47
N VAL A 85 2.08 -3.38 7.09
CA VAL A 85 3.11 -3.76 8.08
C VAL A 85 4.49 -3.76 7.44
N GLY A 86 5.39 -2.93 7.96
CA GLY A 86 6.75 -2.80 7.42
C GLY A 86 6.86 -2.09 6.07
N ALA A 87 5.79 -1.56 5.50
CA ALA A 87 5.80 -0.90 4.20
C ALA A 87 6.64 0.39 4.19
N ASN A 88 7.21 0.74 3.03
CA ASN A 88 7.92 1.98 2.80
C ASN A 88 6.98 3.04 2.22
N LEU A 89 6.45 3.90 3.08
CA LEU A 89 5.52 4.99 2.76
C LEU A 89 6.21 6.37 2.78
N ARG A 90 7.52 6.44 2.49
CA ARG A 90 8.22 7.72 2.44
C ARG A 90 7.71 8.60 1.30
N ARG A 91 7.36 9.84 1.63
CA ARG A 91 6.89 10.86 0.67
C ARG A 91 5.63 10.43 -0.09
N VAL A 92 4.86 9.50 0.45
CA VAL A 92 3.56 9.11 -0.10
C VAL A 92 2.56 10.25 0.07
N ASN A 93 1.67 10.39 -0.89
CA ASN A 93 0.48 11.24 -0.76
C ASN A 93 -0.71 10.36 -0.36
N LEU A 94 -1.23 10.56 0.85
CA LEU A 94 -2.40 9.91 1.44
C LEU A 94 -3.47 10.95 1.80
N GLN A 95 -3.49 12.09 1.13
CA GLN A 95 -4.48 13.14 1.41
C GLN A 95 -5.89 12.64 1.13
N ASN A 96 -6.83 12.96 2.04
CA ASN A 96 -8.24 12.59 1.92
C ASN A 96 -8.50 11.08 1.74
N THR A 97 -7.57 10.21 2.14
CA THR A 97 -7.74 8.75 2.07
C THR A 97 -8.60 8.22 3.20
N ASN A 98 -9.29 7.12 2.96
CA ASN A 98 -9.88 6.32 4.03
C ASN A 98 -8.89 5.23 4.48
N LEU A 99 -8.35 5.36 5.70
CA LEU A 99 -7.40 4.44 6.32
C LEU A 99 -8.01 3.72 7.53
N ASP A 100 -9.33 3.73 7.67
CA ASP A 100 -10.01 3.17 8.83
C ASP A 100 -9.68 1.67 8.99
N ASN A 101 -9.41 1.24 10.21
CA ASN A 101 -9.04 -0.12 10.59
C ASN A 101 -7.75 -0.63 9.92
N SER A 102 -6.93 0.23 9.32
CA SER A 102 -5.70 -0.20 8.66
C SER A 102 -4.53 -0.36 9.64
N SER A 103 -3.55 -1.20 9.28
CA SER A 103 -2.36 -1.44 10.09
C SER A 103 -1.12 -0.85 9.45
N PHE A 104 -0.44 0.05 10.17
CA PHE A 104 0.84 0.66 9.79
C PHE A 104 1.99 0.22 10.71
N ARG A 105 1.85 -0.91 11.39
CA ARG A 105 2.89 -1.37 12.31
C ARG A 105 4.23 -1.50 11.58
N TRP A 106 5.30 -0.92 12.19
CA TRP A 106 6.64 -0.93 11.61
C TRP A 106 6.80 -0.23 10.26
N ALA A 107 5.73 0.37 9.70
CA ALA A 107 5.82 1.12 8.44
C ALA A 107 6.71 2.36 8.57
N ILE A 108 7.32 2.79 7.48
CA ILE A 108 8.14 3.99 7.43
C ILE A 108 7.36 5.13 6.79
N ILE A 109 6.77 6.01 7.62
CA ILE A 109 5.90 7.11 7.18
C ILE A 109 6.66 8.43 7.39
N ARG A 110 7.61 8.73 6.50
CA ARG A 110 8.42 9.96 6.58
C ARG A 110 8.13 10.92 5.45
N ASN A 111 7.93 12.20 5.78
CA ASN A 111 7.57 13.25 4.83
C ASN A 111 6.32 12.88 4.01
N ALA A 112 5.40 12.11 4.55
CA ALA A 112 4.13 11.77 3.94
C ALA A 112 3.11 12.94 4.14
N LEU A 113 2.14 13.00 3.24
CA LEU A 113 1.00 13.91 3.33
C LEU A 113 -0.22 13.06 3.69
N MET A 114 -0.87 13.36 4.84
CA MET A 114 -2.06 12.63 5.30
C MET A 114 -3.23 13.58 5.58
N ASP A 115 -3.10 14.84 5.17
CA ASP A 115 -4.08 15.87 5.49
C ASP A 115 -5.49 15.48 5.02
N GLY A 116 -6.48 15.60 5.90
CA GLY A 116 -7.87 15.24 5.59
C GLY A 116 -8.17 13.74 5.54
N ALA A 117 -7.21 12.86 5.81
CA ALA A 117 -7.46 11.43 5.85
C ALA A 117 -8.32 11.02 7.07
N THR A 118 -9.03 9.89 6.96
CA THR A 118 -9.62 9.21 8.12
C THR A 118 -8.77 7.99 8.46
N ALA A 119 -8.55 7.75 9.74
CA ALA A 119 -7.75 6.64 10.23
C ALA A 119 -8.31 6.12 11.58
N LYS A 120 -9.64 5.99 11.65
CA LYS A 120 -10.33 5.45 12.82
C LYS A 120 -9.88 4.01 13.08
N ASN A 121 -9.57 3.67 14.32
CA ASN A 121 -9.07 2.34 14.74
C ASN A 121 -7.77 1.90 14.03
N ALA A 122 -7.03 2.80 13.41
CA ALA A 122 -5.78 2.44 12.73
C ALA A 122 -4.65 2.14 13.72
N ASP A 123 -3.74 1.26 13.34
CA ASP A 123 -2.61 0.85 14.18
C ASP A 123 -1.27 1.40 13.67
N PHE A 124 -0.78 2.47 14.30
CA PHE A 124 0.52 3.08 14.01
C PHE A 124 1.63 2.66 14.98
N ARG A 125 1.42 1.63 15.78
CA ARG A 125 2.44 1.19 16.74
C ARG A 125 3.74 0.83 16.03
N LYS A 126 4.85 1.36 16.55
CA LYS A 126 6.20 1.16 16.01
C LYS A 126 6.40 1.71 14.59
N ALA A 127 5.45 2.45 14.04
CA ALA A 127 5.64 3.16 12.78
C ALA A 127 6.69 4.27 12.92
N GLY A 128 7.53 4.41 11.91
CA GLY A 128 8.55 5.44 11.84
C GLY A 128 8.00 6.75 11.29
N ILE A 129 7.16 7.45 12.05
CA ILE A 129 6.51 8.71 11.66
C ILE A 129 7.46 9.88 11.92
N LYS A 130 7.86 10.60 10.85
CA LYS A 130 8.70 11.80 10.98
C LYS A 130 8.42 12.79 9.84
N LYS A 131 8.21 14.06 10.20
CA LYS A 131 7.90 15.15 9.25
C LYS A 131 6.70 14.82 8.35
N THR A 132 5.70 14.13 8.90
CA THR A 132 4.44 13.78 8.25
C THR A 132 3.39 14.79 8.69
N SER A 133 2.59 15.29 7.75
CA SER A 133 1.47 16.18 8.05
C SER A 133 0.25 15.37 8.43
N PHE A 134 -0.41 15.76 9.53
CA PHE A 134 -1.65 15.18 10.06
C PHE A 134 -2.76 16.25 10.21
N LYS A 135 -2.73 17.27 9.38
CA LYS A 135 -3.72 18.34 9.46
C LYS A 135 -5.10 17.81 9.11
N ASN A 136 -6.07 18.01 10.01
CA ASN A 136 -7.45 17.53 9.86
C ASN A 136 -7.58 16.01 9.67
N VAL A 137 -6.63 15.22 10.16
CA VAL A 137 -6.75 13.75 10.17
C VAL A 137 -7.67 13.35 11.33
N ILE A 138 -8.59 12.43 11.06
CA ILE A 138 -9.46 11.83 12.07
C ILE A 138 -8.79 10.57 12.61
N LEU A 139 -8.36 10.57 13.90
CA LEU A 139 -7.60 9.50 14.54
C LEU A 139 -8.39 8.75 15.63
N CYS A 140 -9.72 8.77 15.57
CA CYS A 140 -10.56 8.18 16.61
C CYS A 140 -10.17 6.71 16.91
N ASN A 141 -9.90 6.39 18.18
CA ASN A 141 -9.42 5.07 18.65
C ASN A 141 -8.13 4.57 18.00
N SER A 142 -7.32 5.44 17.40
CA SER A 142 -6.09 5.02 16.73
C SER A 142 -4.96 4.72 17.71
N ASN A 143 -4.26 3.60 17.49
CA ASN A 143 -3.10 3.21 18.30
C ASN A 143 -1.83 3.93 17.82
N MET A 144 -1.39 4.93 18.53
CA MET A 144 -0.15 5.66 18.24
C MET A 144 1.03 5.14 19.08
N LYS A 145 2.22 5.66 18.82
CA LYS A 145 3.44 5.28 19.56
C LYS A 145 3.32 5.42 21.09
N TYR A 146 2.56 6.39 21.57
CA TYR A 146 2.46 6.78 22.98
C TYR A 146 1.08 6.53 23.58
N GLY A 147 0.21 5.76 22.94
CA GLY A 147 -1.13 5.45 23.41
C GLY A 147 -2.18 5.55 22.32
N ILE A 148 -3.43 5.60 22.76
CA ILE A 148 -4.58 5.76 21.86
C ILE A 148 -4.80 7.24 21.60
N ASP A 149 -4.96 7.62 20.35
CA ASP A 149 -5.35 8.96 19.93
C ASP A 149 -6.84 8.95 19.58
N ASN A 150 -7.60 9.83 20.22
CA ASN A 150 -9.03 10.00 20.04
C ASN A 150 -9.38 11.33 19.37
N SER A 151 -8.41 12.00 18.76
CA SER A 151 -8.68 13.23 18.04
C SER A 151 -9.62 12.99 16.85
N GLY A 152 -10.66 13.78 16.78
CA GLY A 152 -11.69 13.68 15.75
C GLY A 152 -12.75 12.59 15.98
N CYS A 153 -12.86 12.01 17.19
CA CYS A 153 -14.07 11.28 17.55
C CYS A 153 -15.25 12.25 17.65
N ASP A 154 -16.34 11.94 16.98
CA ASP A 154 -17.61 12.59 17.26
C ASP A 154 -18.14 12.06 18.60
N ASN A 155 -18.80 12.92 19.41
CA ASN A 155 -19.28 12.57 20.75
C ASN A 155 -20.31 11.41 20.78
N ASN A 156 -20.55 10.76 19.66
CA ASN A 156 -21.50 9.65 19.47
C ASN A 156 -20.84 8.35 18.94
N ASP A 157 -19.51 8.28 18.83
CA ASP A 157 -18.76 7.07 18.41
C ASP A 157 -18.26 6.24 19.60
#